data_e79865932b8ef04929bb1fddb56a7efa
#
_entry.id   e79865932b8ef04929bb1fddb56a7efa
#
_cell.length_a   1.000
_cell.length_b   1.000
_cell.length_c   1.000
_cell.angle_alpha   90.00
_cell.angle_beta   90.00
_cell.angle_gamma   90.00
#
_symmetry.space_group_name_H-M   'P 1'
#
loop_
_entity.id
_entity.type
_entity.pdbx_description
1 polymer ?
#
loop_
_entity_poly.entity_id
_entity_poly.type
_entity_poly.pdbx_seq_one_letter_code
_entity_poly.pdbx_strand_id
1 'polypeptide(L)'
;LDIHDENGKAPLLSVFGGKLTTYRKLAEHALEKLTPYYQGIGPAWTKESVLPGGAIEGDRDDYAARLRRRYPFLTESLARHYARTYGSNSELLLGNAGAISDLGEDFGHEFYEAELKYLVDHEWVRRADDALWRRTKQGMWLNAEQQSRVSQWLVEYTQQKLSLAS
;
A
#
# COMPACT_ATOMS: atom_id res chain seq x y z
N LEU A 1 6.15 -7.28 -26.97
CA LEU A 1 7.45 -7.24 -26.28
C LEU A 1 8.56 -7.43 -27.27
N ASP A 2 9.42 -6.47 -27.38
CA ASP A 2 10.56 -6.48 -28.28
C ASP A 2 11.86 -6.26 -27.53
N ILE A 3 12.90 -7.06 -27.85
CA ILE A 3 14.20 -6.95 -27.19
C ILE A 3 15.23 -6.49 -28.20
N HIS A 4 15.90 -5.41 -27.88
CA HIS A 4 17.02 -4.89 -28.67
C HIS A 4 18.30 -5.14 -27.89
N ASP A 5 19.18 -5.95 -28.48
CA ASP A 5 20.45 -6.33 -27.90
C ASP A 5 21.57 -5.94 -28.87
N GLU A 6 22.42 -5.03 -28.43
CA GLU A 6 23.69 -4.73 -29.09
C GLU A 6 24.81 -5.50 -28.36
N ASN A 7 25.44 -6.45 -28.99
CA ASN A 7 26.47 -7.33 -28.44
C ASN A 7 27.40 -6.63 -27.42
N GLY A 8 27.31 -7.07 -26.15
CA GLY A 8 28.12 -6.55 -25.04
C GLY A 8 27.57 -5.31 -24.33
N LYS A 9 26.39 -4.80 -24.72
CA LYS A 9 25.67 -3.72 -24.02
C LYS A 9 24.47 -4.27 -23.24
N ALA A 10 23.91 -3.45 -22.35
CA ALA A 10 22.69 -3.79 -21.63
C ALA A 10 21.51 -3.94 -22.60
N PRO A 11 20.74 -5.03 -22.53
CA PRO A 11 19.59 -5.24 -23.41
C PRO A 11 18.47 -4.23 -23.09
N LEU A 12 17.78 -3.76 -24.11
CA LEU A 12 16.60 -2.90 -23.99
C LEU A 12 15.36 -3.73 -24.32
N LEU A 13 14.49 -3.93 -23.33
CA LEU A 13 13.18 -4.53 -23.53
C LEU A 13 12.11 -3.43 -23.71
N SER A 14 11.49 -3.40 -24.88
CA SER A 14 10.39 -2.49 -25.19
C SER A 14 9.06 -3.19 -25.02
N VAL A 15 8.14 -2.55 -24.28
CA VAL A 15 6.78 -3.03 -24.04
C VAL A 15 5.80 -2.10 -24.74
N PHE A 16 5.13 -2.60 -25.79
CA PHE A 16 4.13 -1.85 -26.55
C PHE A 16 2.73 -2.30 -26.16
N GLY A 17 1.95 -1.40 -25.56
CA GLY A 17 0.58 -1.67 -25.14
C GLY A 17 0.52 -2.52 -23.87
N GLY A 18 -0.63 -3.15 -23.67
CA GLY A 18 -0.93 -3.97 -22.49
C GLY A 18 -2.29 -3.58 -21.90
N LYS A 19 -2.98 -4.58 -21.34
CA LYS A 19 -4.25 -4.38 -20.63
C LYS A 19 -4.00 -4.47 -19.14
N LEU A 20 -4.68 -3.65 -18.35
CA LEU A 20 -4.62 -3.71 -16.89
C LEU A 20 -4.90 -5.13 -16.36
N THR A 21 -5.83 -5.85 -17.01
CA THR A 21 -6.22 -7.21 -16.61
C THR A 21 -5.18 -8.28 -16.94
N THR A 22 -4.18 -7.99 -17.77
CA THR A 22 -3.14 -8.96 -18.21
C THR A 22 -1.75 -8.61 -17.67
N TYR A 23 -1.64 -7.62 -16.78
CA TYR A 23 -0.36 -7.10 -16.27
C TYR A 23 0.57 -8.19 -15.73
N ARG A 24 0.04 -9.15 -14.95
CA ARG A 24 0.82 -10.24 -14.37
C ARG A 24 1.47 -11.13 -15.44
N LYS A 25 0.67 -11.56 -16.44
CA LYS A 25 1.17 -12.37 -17.56
C LYS A 25 2.16 -11.60 -18.42
N LEU A 26 1.94 -10.30 -18.60
CA LEU A 26 2.85 -9.43 -19.34
C LEU A 26 4.20 -9.32 -18.60
N ALA A 27 4.17 -9.17 -17.29
CA ALA A 27 5.38 -9.11 -16.47
C ALA A 27 6.16 -10.44 -16.49
N GLU A 28 5.47 -11.58 -16.34
CA GLU A 28 6.10 -12.91 -16.47
C GLU A 28 6.76 -13.09 -17.84
N HIS A 29 6.08 -12.73 -18.93
CA HIS A 29 6.62 -12.84 -20.29
C HIS A 29 7.80 -11.87 -20.53
N ALA A 30 7.77 -10.69 -19.91
CA ALA A 30 8.90 -9.76 -19.98
C ALA A 30 10.14 -10.34 -19.29
N LEU A 31 9.98 -10.93 -18.10
CA LEU A 31 11.06 -11.59 -17.38
C LEU A 31 11.58 -12.83 -18.14
N GLU A 32 10.69 -13.63 -18.74
CA GLU A 32 11.09 -14.78 -19.58
C GLU A 32 11.99 -14.35 -20.75
N LYS A 33 11.66 -13.25 -21.44
CA LYS A 33 12.51 -12.68 -22.48
C LYS A 33 13.87 -12.18 -21.98
N LEU A 34 13.94 -11.74 -20.73
CA LEU A 34 15.17 -11.26 -20.11
C LEU A 34 16.01 -12.38 -19.48
N THR A 35 15.46 -13.59 -19.33
CA THR A 35 16.18 -14.74 -18.74
C THR A 35 17.58 -14.99 -19.31
N PRO A 36 17.83 -14.87 -20.64
CA PRO A 36 19.16 -15.09 -21.19
C PRO A 36 20.24 -14.11 -20.68
N TYR A 37 19.81 -12.94 -20.17
CA TYR A 37 20.72 -11.86 -19.72
C TYR A 37 20.97 -11.86 -18.21
N TYR A 38 20.22 -12.65 -17.42
CA TYR A 38 20.32 -12.69 -15.96
C TYR A 38 20.46 -14.11 -15.46
N GLN A 39 21.49 -14.34 -14.65
CA GLN A 39 21.66 -15.63 -13.97
C GLN A 39 20.76 -15.69 -12.73
N GLY A 40 20.20 -16.87 -12.45
CA GLY A 40 19.45 -17.12 -11.23
C GLY A 40 17.98 -16.68 -11.25
N ILE A 41 17.40 -16.33 -12.41
CA ILE A 41 15.96 -16.14 -12.52
C ILE A 41 15.28 -17.49 -12.33
N GLY A 42 14.48 -17.59 -11.24
CA GLY A 42 13.69 -18.79 -10.95
C GLY A 42 12.45 -18.91 -11.85
N PRO A 43 11.68 -20.00 -11.71
CA PRO A 43 10.43 -20.19 -12.45
C PRO A 43 9.39 -19.13 -12.06
N ALA A 44 8.41 -18.90 -12.96
CA ALA A 44 7.28 -18.01 -12.68
C ALA A 44 6.47 -18.50 -11.46
N TRP A 45 6.22 -17.62 -10.51
CA TRP A 45 5.56 -17.92 -9.23
C TRP A 45 4.37 -17.02 -8.93
N THR A 46 4.21 -15.93 -9.68
CA THR A 46 3.23 -14.89 -9.37
C THR A 46 1.77 -15.34 -9.50
N LYS A 47 1.52 -16.46 -10.19
CA LYS A 47 0.16 -17.00 -10.37
C LYS A 47 -0.47 -17.44 -9.04
N GLU A 48 0.33 -18.06 -8.18
CA GLU A 48 -0.11 -18.61 -6.89
C GLU A 48 0.14 -17.64 -5.73
N SER A 49 0.79 -16.50 -6.01
CA SER A 49 1.10 -15.52 -4.96
C SER A 49 -0.10 -14.64 -4.64
N VAL A 50 -0.30 -14.45 -3.36
CA VAL A 50 -1.30 -13.53 -2.82
C VAL A 50 -0.75 -12.11 -2.90
N LEU A 51 -1.54 -11.16 -3.39
CA LEU A 51 -1.16 -9.73 -3.37
C LEU A 51 -1.08 -9.22 -1.93
N PRO A 52 -0.23 -8.21 -1.65
CA PRO A 52 -0.21 -7.56 -0.34
C PRO A 52 -1.62 -7.15 0.10
N GLY A 53 -1.98 -7.47 1.33
CA GLY A 53 -3.33 -7.26 1.85
C GLY A 53 -4.38 -8.29 1.42
N GLY A 54 -4.08 -9.15 0.45
CA GLY A 54 -5.03 -10.14 -0.07
C GLY A 54 -5.16 -11.43 0.74
N ALA A 55 -4.34 -11.64 1.77
CA ALA A 55 -4.37 -12.83 2.63
C ALA A 55 -5.53 -12.77 3.64
N ILE A 56 -6.77 -12.73 3.12
CA ILE A 56 -7.98 -12.75 3.93
C ILE A 56 -8.78 -14.02 3.64
N GLU A 57 -9.33 -14.64 4.68
CA GLU A 57 -10.27 -15.74 4.53
C GLU A 57 -11.68 -15.19 4.44
N GLY A 58 -12.50 -15.75 3.55
CA GLY A 58 -13.85 -15.27 3.28
C GLY A 58 -13.86 -13.95 2.51
N ASP A 59 -14.90 -13.19 2.67
CA ASP A 59 -15.02 -11.89 2.04
C ASP A 59 -14.52 -10.72 2.94
N ARG A 60 -14.61 -9.50 2.42
CA ARG A 60 -14.17 -8.30 3.14
C ARG A 60 -15.00 -7.97 4.39
N ASP A 61 -16.29 -8.33 4.38
CA ASP A 61 -17.17 -8.08 5.52
C ASP A 61 -16.90 -9.10 6.63
N ASP A 62 -16.61 -10.36 6.27
CA ASP A 62 -16.11 -11.39 7.21
C ASP A 62 -14.80 -10.96 7.85
N TYR A 63 -13.90 -10.39 7.05
CA TYR A 63 -12.62 -9.90 7.56
C TYR A 63 -12.80 -8.69 8.49
N ALA A 64 -13.68 -7.73 8.15
CA ALA A 64 -14.00 -6.61 9.03
C ALA A 64 -14.58 -7.08 10.37
N ALA A 65 -15.44 -8.11 10.36
CA ALA A 65 -15.95 -8.71 11.58
C ALA A 65 -14.85 -9.38 12.42
N ARG A 66 -13.85 -10.00 11.79
CA ARG A 66 -12.66 -10.55 12.48
C ARG A 66 -11.80 -9.45 13.09
N LEU A 67 -11.56 -8.36 12.36
CA LEU A 67 -10.83 -7.21 12.89
C LEU A 67 -11.50 -6.66 14.16
N ARG A 68 -12.82 -6.51 14.17
CA ARG A 68 -13.55 -6.05 15.35
C ARG A 68 -13.49 -7.02 16.54
N ARG A 69 -13.43 -8.31 16.29
CA ARG A 69 -13.21 -9.29 17.38
C ARG A 69 -11.81 -9.18 17.98
N ARG A 70 -10.80 -8.95 17.14
CA ARG A 70 -9.41 -8.79 17.58
C ARG A 70 -9.13 -7.40 18.19
N TYR A 71 -9.77 -6.37 17.66
CA TYR A 71 -9.66 -4.98 18.08
C TYR A 71 -11.04 -4.42 18.42
N PRO A 72 -11.59 -4.71 19.62
CA PRO A 72 -12.97 -4.39 19.96
C PRO A 72 -13.27 -2.89 20.01
N PHE A 73 -12.25 -2.03 20.05
CA PHE A 73 -12.39 -0.59 20.04
C PHE A 73 -12.70 -0.01 18.65
N LEU A 74 -12.56 -0.79 17.60
CA LEU A 74 -12.88 -0.33 16.24
C LEU A 74 -14.38 -0.18 16.07
N THR A 75 -14.79 0.97 15.52
CA THR A 75 -16.14 1.15 15.01
C THR A 75 -16.40 0.21 13.82
N GLU A 76 -17.65 -0.03 13.49
CA GLU A 76 -17.98 -0.84 12.32
C GLU A 76 -17.51 -0.19 11.02
N SER A 77 -17.63 1.15 10.92
CA SER A 77 -17.15 1.94 9.78
C SER A 77 -15.65 1.82 9.59
N LEU A 78 -14.89 2.00 10.68
CA LEU A 78 -13.43 1.95 10.64
C LEU A 78 -12.90 0.54 10.29
N ALA A 79 -13.50 -0.50 10.87
CA ALA A 79 -13.13 -1.88 10.55
C ALA A 79 -13.41 -2.23 9.09
N ARG A 80 -14.54 -1.77 8.54
CA ARG A 80 -14.85 -1.93 7.12
C ARG A 80 -13.90 -1.12 6.23
N HIS A 81 -13.57 0.10 6.64
CA HIS A 81 -12.60 0.93 5.93
C HIS A 81 -11.26 0.21 5.82
N TYR A 82 -10.70 -0.26 6.93
CA TYR A 82 -9.42 -0.97 6.95
C TYR A 82 -9.46 -2.29 6.19
N ALA A 83 -10.52 -3.08 6.35
CA ALA A 83 -10.69 -4.33 5.61
C ALA A 83 -10.73 -4.12 4.09
N ARG A 84 -11.39 -3.05 3.63
CA ARG A 84 -11.54 -2.76 2.20
C ARG A 84 -10.30 -2.13 1.58
N THR A 85 -9.59 -1.30 2.35
CA THR A 85 -8.45 -0.54 1.84
C THR A 85 -7.15 -1.32 1.95
N TYR A 86 -6.93 -2.03 3.06
CA TYR A 86 -5.66 -2.66 3.40
C TYR A 86 -5.73 -4.18 3.48
N GLY A 87 -6.93 -4.76 3.63
CA GLY A 87 -7.09 -6.19 3.83
C GLY A 87 -6.26 -6.68 5.02
N SER A 88 -5.49 -7.77 4.86
CA SER A 88 -4.64 -8.31 5.93
C SER A 88 -3.54 -7.35 6.41
N ASN A 89 -3.16 -6.35 5.61
CA ASN A 89 -2.22 -5.32 6.05
C ASN A 89 -2.80 -4.39 7.13
N SER A 90 -4.13 -4.42 7.37
CA SER A 90 -4.74 -3.73 8.52
C SER A 90 -4.10 -4.14 9.85
N GLU A 91 -3.59 -5.36 9.95
CA GLU A 91 -2.92 -5.85 11.16
C GLU A 91 -1.53 -5.20 11.36
N LEU A 92 -0.85 -4.81 10.27
CA LEU A 92 0.39 -4.04 10.35
C LEU A 92 0.10 -2.60 10.80
N LEU A 93 -1.01 -2.02 10.31
CA LEU A 93 -1.45 -0.68 10.70
C LEU A 93 -1.86 -0.62 12.17
N LEU A 94 -2.65 -1.59 12.63
CA LEU A 94 -3.20 -1.64 13.99
C LEU A 94 -2.16 -2.13 15.02
N GLY A 95 -1.26 -3.01 14.62
CA GLY A 95 -0.20 -3.54 15.49
C GLY A 95 -0.74 -4.08 16.81
N ASN A 96 -0.21 -3.53 17.92
CA ASN A 96 -0.60 -3.89 19.29
C ASN A 96 -1.56 -2.89 19.93
N ALA A 97 -2.26 -2.07 19.15
CA ALA A 97 -3.21 -1.11 19.69
C ALA A 97 -4.31 -1.81 20.53
N GLY A 98 -4.51 -1.33 21.74
CA GLY A 98 -5.52 -1.82 22.69
C GLY A 98 -6.74 -0.91 22.81
N ALA A 99 -6.61 0.34 22.37
CA ALA A 99 -7.67 1.37 22.43
C ALA A 99 -7.61 2.29 21.22
N ILE A 100 -8.69 3.02 20.98
CA ILE A 100 -8.76 3.99 19.86
C ILE A 100 -7.71 5.11 20.01
N SER A 101 -7.37 5.49 21.23
CA SER A 101 -6.32 6.47 21.54
C SER A 101 -4.93 6.04 21.05
N ASP A 102 -4.69 4.74 20.91
CA ASP A 102 -3.41 4.21 20.44
C ASP A 102 -3.21 4.42 18.92
N LEU A 103 -4.27 4.78 18.21
CA LEU A 103 -4.20 5.15 16.80
C LEU A 103 -3.70 6.58 16.58
N GLY A 104 -3.47 7.34 17.66
CA GLY A 104 -2.99 8.70 17.62
C GLY A 104 -4.08 9.71 17.25
N GLU A 105 -3.67 10.83 16.64
CA GLU A 105 -4.56 11.92 16.26
C GLU A 105 -5.60 11.47 15.22
N ASP A 106 -6.87 11.86 15.44
CA ASP A 106 -7.90 11.82 14.40
C ASP A 106 -7.89 13.13 13.61
N PHE A 107 -7.48 13.06 12.35
CA PHE A 107 -7.51 14.19 11.43
C PHE A 107 -8.93 14.55 10.96
N GLY A 108 -9.90 13.65 11.23
CA GLY A 108 -11.28 13.74 10.82
C GLY A 108 -11.72 12.53 10.00
N HIS A 109 -13.03 12.21 10.02
CA HIS A 109 -13.60 11.05 9.33
C HIS A 109 -12.93 9.72 9.65
N GLU A 110 -12.54 9.52 10.91
CA GLU A 110 -11.82 8.33 11.38
C GLU A 110 -10.48 8.09 10.61
N PHE A 111 -9.88 9.18 10.08
CA PHE A 111 -8.55 9.12 9.47
C PHE A 111 -7.49 9.38 10.54
N TYR A 112 -6.95 8.30 11.09
CA TYR A 112 -6.04 8.36 12.24
C TYR A 112 -4.57 8.46 11.83
N GLU A 113 -3.76 8.97 12.74
CA GLU A 113 -2.29 9.06 12.61
C GLU A 113 -1.66 7.69 12.28
N ALA A 114 -2.11 6.60 12.90
CA ALA A 114 -1.63 5.25 12.62
C ALA A 114 -1.79 4.87 11.14
N GLU A 115 -2.90 5.26 10.50
CA GLU A 115 -3.13 5.03 9.09
C GLU A 115 -2.16 5.86 8.24
N LEU A 116 -1.98 7.14 8.57
CA LEU A 116 -1.06 8.01 7.85
C LEU A 116 0.39 7.52 7.97
N LYS A 117 0.78 7.06 9.15
CA LYS A 117 2.09 6.44 9.40
C LYS A 117 2.30 5.19 8.56
N TYR A 118 1.32 4.28 8.53
CA TYR A 118 1.35 3.10 7.67
C TYR A 118 1.55 3.47 6.19
N LEU A 119 0.83 4.47 5.69
CA LEU A 119 0.93 4.94 4.31
C LEU A 119 2.34 5.46 3.98
N VAL A 120 2.99 6.17 4.90
CA VAL A 120 4.38 6.63 4.72
C VAL A 120 5.35 5.46 4.74
N ASP A 121 5.17 4.53 5.68
CA ASP A 121 6.13 3.45 5.94
C ASP A 121 6.04 2.32 4.90
N HIS A 122 4.84 2.04 4.37
CA HIS A 122 4.57 0.88 3.52
C HIS A 122 4.01 1.21 2.14
N GLU A 123 3.44 2.41 1.93
CA GLU A 123 2.73 2.76 0.70
C GLU A 123 3.36 3.94 -0.08
N TRP A 124 4.61 4.32 0.28
CA TRP A 124 5.41 5.35 -0.38
C TRP A 124 4.79 6.75 -0.40
N VAL A 125 3.96 7.07 0.56
CA VAL A 125 3.45 8.43 0.72
C VAL A 125 4.59 9.36 1.09
N ARG A 126 4.68 10.50 0.41
CA ARG A 126 5.67 11.56 0.63
C ARG A 126 5.03 12.94 0.86
N ARG A 127 3.85 13.15 0.31
CA ARG A 127 3.11 14.42 0.37
C ARG A 127 1.67 14.15 0.79
N ALA A 128 0.99 15.19 1.32
CA ALA A 128 -0.43 15.10 1.68
C ALA A 128 -1.31 14.63 0.51
N ASP A 129 -1.03 15.08 -0.70
CA ASP A 129 -1.74 14.66 -1.91
C ASP A 129 -1.61 13.15 -2.18
N ASP A 130 -0.49 12.53 -1.80
CA ASP A 130 -0.33 11.08 -1.96
C ASP A 130 -1.29 10.35 -1.03
N ALA A 131 -1.36 10.75 0.25
CA ALA A 131 -2.28 10.16 1.22
C ALA A 131 -3.74 10.46 0.87
N LEU A 132 -4.07 11.73 0.71
CA LEU A 132 -5.45 12.21 0.63
C LEU A 132 -6.13 11.90 -0.71
N TRP A 133 -5.39 11.89 -1.82
CA TRP A 133 -5.99 11.79 -3.15
C TRP A 133 -5.57 10.55 -3.93
N ARG A 134 -4.36 10.04 -3.74
CA ARG A 134 -3.87 8.88 -4.48
C ARG A 134 -4.15 7.57 -3.76
N ARG A 135 -3.92 7.51 -2.44
CA ARG A 135 -4.03 6.27 -1.65
C ARG A 135 -5.42 6.06 -1.06
N THR A 136 -5.99 7.06 -0.37
CA THR A 136 -7.20 6.86 0.44
C THR A 136 -8.45 7.55 -0.07
N LYS A 137 -8.34 8.65 -0.83
CA LYS A 137 -9.44 9.56 -1.17
C LYS A 137 -10.04 10.32 0.04
N GLN A 138 -9.37 10.33 1.19
CA GLN A 138 -9.81 11.05 2.39
C GLN A 138 -9.95 12.57 2.15
N GLY A 139 -9.21 13.12 1.18
CA GLY A 139 -9.36 14.52 0.78
C GLY A 139 -10.77 14.92 0.31
N MET A 140 -11.63 13.95 -0.03
CA MET A 140 -13.05 14.22 -0.35
C MET A 140 -13.89 14.53 0.89
N TRP A 141 -13.48 14.10 2.05
CA TRP A 141 -14.24 14.18 3.30
C TRP A 141 -13.64 15.19 4.28
N LEU A 142 -12.33 15.38 4.25
CA LEU A 142 -11.64 16.31 5.12
C LEU A 142 -11.78 17.75 4.62
N ASN A 143 -12.07 18.68 5.55
CA ASN A 143 -12.05 20.11 5.25
C ASN A 143 -10.61 20.64 5.11
N ALA A 144 -10.46 21.91 4.71
CA ALA A 144 -9.14 22.50 4.45
C ALA A 144 -8.21 22.54 5.67
N GLU A 145 -8.75 22.76 6.87
CA GLU A 145 -7.99 22.76 8.12
C GLU A 145 -7.46 21.35 8.44
N GLN A 146 -8.32 20.34 8.32
CA GLN A 146 -7.95 18.95 8.52
C GLN A 146 -6.88 18.48 7.52
N GLN A 147 -7.01 18.85 6.23
CA GLN A 147 -5.99 18.56 5.22
C GLN A 147 -4.66 19.27 5.51
N SER A 148 -4.72 20.49 6.06
CA SER A 148 -3.52 21.22 6.49
C SER A 148 -2.79 20.51 7.64
N ARG A 149 -3.53 19.99 8.64
CA ARG A 149 -2.94 19.19 9.73
C ARG A 149 -2.26 17.92 9.24
N VAL A 150 -2.89 17.20 8.29
CA VAL A 150 -2.26 16.04 7.63
C VAL A 150 -0.96 16.43 6.95
N SER A 151 -0.95 17.59 6.24
CA SER A 151 0.25 18.08 5.56
C SER A 151 1.37 18.42 6.54
N GLN A 152 1.05 19.09 7.64
CA GLN A 152 2.00 19.45 8.68
C GLN A 152 2.59 18.20 9.34
N TRP A 153 1.75 17.27 9.75
CA TRP A 153 2.18 16.02 10.35
C TRP A 153 3.14 15.23 9.44
N LEU A 154 2.84 15.15 8.14
CA LEU A 154 3.72 14.47 7.18
C LEU A 154 5.10 15.11 7.08
N VAL A 155 5.19 16.44 7.10
CA VAL A 155 6.48 17.15 7.09
C VAL A 155 7.28 16.79 8.34
N GLU A 156 6.67 16.86 9.50
CA GLU A 156 7.31 16.57 10.79
C GLU A 156 7.78 15.11 10.87
N TYR A 157 6.91 14.16 10.52
CA TYR A 157 7.21 12.73 10.55
C TYR A 157 8.32 12.34 9.57
N THR A 158 8.31 12.88 8.35
CA THR A 158 9.36 12.58 7.36
C THR A 158 10.70 13.19 7.74
N GLN A 159 10.72 14.38 8.34
CA GLN A 159 11.95 15.00 8.87
C GLN A 159 12.54 14.17 10.01
N GLN A 160 11.70 13.72 10.93
CA GLN A 160 12.14 12.86 12.03
C GLN A 160 12.75 11.55 11.53
N LYS A 161 12.14 10.91 10.54
CA LYS A 161 12.70 9.68 9.93
C LYS A 161 14.07 9.90 9.28
N LEU A 162 14.24 11.00 8.58
CA LEU A 162 15.53 11.33 7.96
C LEU A 162 16.62 11.56 9.00
N SER A 163 16.30 12.21 10.13
CA SER A 163 17.26 12.44 11.22
C SER A 163 17.66 11.16 11.96
N LEU A 164 16.81 10.11 11.95
CA LEU A 164 17.12 8.81 12.56
C LEU A 164 17.91 7.87 11.64
N ALA A 165 17.96 8.17 10.35
CA ALA A 165 18.66 7.37 9.33
C ALA A 165 20.08 7.90 9.01
N SER A 166 20.44 9.07 9.55
CA SER A 166 21.77 9.70 9.44
C SER A 166 22.66 9.40 10.64
#